data_42b56ad9be9ff50784fac4755b985a1d
#
_entry.id   42b56ad9be9ff50784fac4755b985a1d
#
_cell.length_a   1.000
_cell.length_b   1.000
_cell.length_c   1.000
_cell.angle_alpha   90.00
_cell.angle_beta   90.00
_cell.angle_gamma   90.00
#
_symmetry.space_group_name_H-M   'P 1'
#
loop_
_entity.id
_entity.type
_entity.pdbx_description
1 polymer ?
#
loop_
_entity_poly.entity_id
_entity_poly.type
_entity_poly.pdbx_seq_one_letter_code
_entity_poly.pdbx_strand_id
1 'polypeptide(L)'
;VPLQTKEIAVTHSRRTFLATGGAALTAGLSPAAALAAAQATPAAKPAGRIKLALSTYSYWHFRDPKVSIETVIDKAAAFGVEGVDVLHRQMDAEDKASLQKLKRRAFVNGVSLVSLSIHQDFVDPDAATRQKDIDHTIHCLQMAHEMGIPCMRLNTGRWGTTPSFDQLMKDRGIEPVLPGHTEDEGFKWCIDSIQKVLPKAEEYGVLMALENHWGLARTPEGQLRILDAVKSPWLGALMDTGNFLEDPYPKLEMIAPRTVFVQAKTYQGGGEWYALDLDYARIAAILRKVGYHGYVALEFEGKANPDEAVPSSLDMLRRAFGA
;
A
#
# COMPACT_ATOMS: atom_id res chain seq x y z
N VAL A 1 28.73 -62.10 -4.59
CA VAL A 1 29.50 -61.35 -3.59
C VAL A 1 28.97 -59.94 -3.58
N PRO A 2 28.26 -59.48 -2.55
CA PRO A 2 27.78 -58.10 -2.47
C PRO A 2 28.81 -57.21 -1.78
N LEU A 3 29.08 -56.07 -2.38
CA LEU A 3 29.89 -54.98 -1.81
C LEU A 3 29.03 -54.19 -0.81
N GLN A 4 29.49 -54.13 0.42
CA GLN A 4 28.92 -53.23 1.45
C GLN A 4 29.47 -51.82 1.27
N THR A 5 28.62 -50.86 1.08
CA THR A 5 28.93 -49.43 1.20
C THR A 5 28.72 -48.97 2.66
N LYS A 6 29.79 -48.51 3.31
CA LYS A 6 29.73 -47.86 4.61
C LYS A 6 29.31 -46.41 4.43
N GLU A 7 28.14 -46.04 5.00
CA GLU A 7 27.79 -44.66 5.20
C GLU A 7 28.60 -44.08 6.37
N ILE A 8 29.28 -42.95 6.12
CA ILE A 8 29.94 -42.15 7.16
C ILE A 8 28.98 -40.98 7.46
N ALA A 9 28.29 -41.08 8.59
CA ALA A 9 27.49 -39.98 9.12
C ALA A 9 28.40 -38.94 9.77
N VAL A 10 28.50 -37.75 9.19
CA VAL A 10 29.16 -36.58 9.81
C VAL A 10 28.10 -35.74 10.50
N THR A 11 27.99 -35.89 11.83
CA THR A 11 27.16 -35.02 12.66
C THR A 11 27.98 -33.81 13.11
N HIS A 12 27.75 -32.64 12.49
CA HIS A 12 28.29 -31.40 13.02
C HIS A 12 27.31 -30.76 14.03
N SER A 13 27.69 -30.87 15.32
CA SER A 13 27.00 -30.18 16.42
C SER A 13 27.38 -28.69 16.44
N ARG A 14 26.36 -27.81 16.43
CA ARG A 14 26.48 -26.35 16.49
C ARG A 14 26.93 -25.80 17.86
N ARG A 15 27.43 -26.64 18.79
CA ARG A 15 27.77 -26.24 20.16
C ARG A 15 29.26 -26.06 20.45
N THR A 16 30.15 -26.20 19.48
CA THR A 16 31.62 -26.18 19.74
C THR A 16 32.32 -24.89 19.29
N PHE A 17 31.62 -23.81 19.00
CA PHE A 17 32.25 -22.55 18.51
C PHE A 17 32.36 -21.44 19.58
N LEU A 18 32.04 -21.69 20.85
CA LEU A 18 32.05 -20.66 21.91
C LEU A 18 32.97 -20.95 23.10
N ALA A 19 33.98 -21.78 22.97
CA ALA A 19 34.84 -22.14 24.08
C ALA A 19 36.34 -22.07 23.77
N THR A 20 36.84 -20.96 23.18
CA THR A 20 38.27 -20.62 23.25
C THR A 20 38.43 -19.11 23.01
N GLY A 21 38.64 -18.35 24.08
CA GLY A 21 38.96 -16.93 23.97
C GLY A 21 38.60 -16.11 25.23
N GLY A 22 38.92 -16.59 26.39
CA GLY A 22 38.76 -15.85 27.63
C GLY A 22 39.93 -16.00 28.56
N ALA A 23 40.98 -15.22 28.39
CA ALA A 23 41.98 -15.01 29.43
C ALA A 23 42.40 -13.54 29.49
N ALA A 24 41.97 -12.91 30.57
CA ALA A 24 42.61 -11.84 31.32
C ALA A 24 42.96 -10.52 30.60
N LEU A 25 42.24 -9.48 31.00
CA LEU A 25 42.85 -8.19 31.41
C LEU A 25 41.81 -7.46 32.26
N THR A 26 41.90 -7.62 33.58
CA THR A 26 41.22 -6.78 34.58
C THR A 26 42.02 -5.49 34.70
N ALA A 27 41.79 -4.52 33.81
CA ALA A 27 42.16 -3.13 34.03
C ALA A 27 40.95 -2.43 34.61
N GLY A 28 41.09 -1.93 35.85
CA GLY A 28 40.03 -1.27 36.59
C GLY A 28 39.46 -0.04 35.82
N LEU A 29 38.26 -0.16 35.38
CA LEU A 29 37.47 0.99 34.89
C LEU A 29 36.89 1.71 36.09
N SER A 30 37.18 3.00 36.25
CA SER A 30 36.60 3.84 37.30
C SER A 30 35.07 3.92 37.15
N PRO A 31 34.30 4.10 38.26
CA PRO A 31 32.83 4.20 38.19
C PRO A 31 32.31 5.29 37.29
N ALA A 32 33.10 6.32 37.01
CA ALA A 32 32.75 7.39 36.09
C ALA A 32 32.72 6.98 34.59
N ALA A 33 33.52 5.98 34.19
CA ALA A 33 33.51 5.45 32.82
C ALA A 33 32.30 4.54 32.54
N ALA A 34 31.79 3.85 33.58
CA ALA A 34 30.58 3.03 33.46
C ALA A 34 29.29 3.89 33.32
N LEU A 35 29.25 5.08 33.94
CA LEU A 35 28.12 6.02 33.80
C LEU A 35 28.08 6.71 32.42
N ALA A 36 29.24 6.93 31.76
CA ALA A 36 29.31 7.50 30.45
C ALA A 36 28.88 6.52 29.31
N ALA A 37 29.04 5.20 29.56
CA ALA A 37 28.59 4.18 28.60
C ALA A 37 27.06 3.98 28.60
N ALA A 38 26.36 4.43 29.66
CA ALA A 38 24.91 4.28 29.81
C ALA A 38 24.09 5.39 29.10
N GLN A 39 24.75 6.39 28.49
CA GLN A 39 24.12 7.51 27.77
C GLN A 39 24.42 7.51 26.26
N ALA A 40 24.87 6.40 25.69
CA ALA A 40 24.90 6.26 24.25
C ALA A 40 23.45 6.24 23.74
N THR A 41 22.99 7.37 23.24
CA THR A 41 21.73 7.47 22.48
C THR A 41 21.78 6.36 21.43
N PRO A 42 20.75 5.49 21.32
CA PRO A 42 20.71 4.49 20.27
C PRO A 42 20.96 5.19 18.95
N ALA A 43 21.98 4.76 18.19
CA ALA A 43 22.22 5.29 16.86
C ALA A 43 20.89 5.22 16.09
N ALA A 44 20.40 6.36 15.62
CA ALA A 44 19.18 6.42 14.83
C ALA A 44 19.33 5.38 13.71
N LYS A 45 18.36 4.45 13.61
CA LYS A 45 18.34 3.51 12.48
C LYS A 45 18.47 4.35 11.21
N PRO A 46 19.34 3.97 10.25
CA PRO A 46 19.41 4.70 8.99
C PRO A 46 18.01 4.80 8.44
N ALA A 47 17.57 6.01 8.11
CA ALA A 47 16.25 6.23 7.53
C ALA A 47 16.16 5.36 6.26
N GLY A 48 15.23 4.42 6.24
CA GLY A 48 15.01 3.57 5.08
C GLY A 48 14.70 4.45 3.87
N ARG A 49 15.20 4.07 2.69
CA ARG A 49 14.90 4.77 1.44
C ARG A 49 13.43 4.57 1.08
N ILE A 50 12.72 5.62 0.71
CA ILE A 50 11.42 5.52 0.04
C ILE A 50 11.65 4.91 -1.35
N LYS A 51 10.80 3.97 -1.74
CA LYS A 51 10.86 3.27 -3.02
C LYS A 51 9.74 3.77 -3.92
N LEU A 52 10.01 3.87 -5.23
CA LEU A 52 8.97 4.22 -6.17
C LEU A 52 8.32 2.98 -6.79
N ALA A 53 7.02 3.08 -7.02
CA ALA A 53 6.24 2.12 -7.78
C ALA A 53 5.40 2.83 -8.84
N LEU A 54 4.84 2.06 -9.76
CA LEU A 54 3.93 2.53 -10.79
C LEU A 54 2.59 1.82 -10.64
N SER A 55 1.49 2.56 -10.47
CA SER A 55 0.15 2.00 -10.52
C SER A 55 -0.24 1.72 -11.97
N THR A 56 -0.79 0.53 -12.23
CA THR A 56 -1.27 0.17 -13.57
C THR A 56 -2.41 1.04 -14.04
N TYR A 57 -3.16 1.65 -13.10
CA TYR A 57 -4.17 2.67 -13.38
C TYR A 57 -3.63 3.84 -14.21
N SER A 58 -2.36 4.22 -14.04
CA SER A 58 -1.70 5.30 -14.77
C SER A 58 -1.76 5.16 -16.30
N TYR A 59 -2.05 3.95 -16.79
CA TYR A 59 -2.20 3.65 -18.22
C TYR A 59 -3.62 3.23 -18.63
N TRP A 60 -4.56 3.27 -17.70
CA TRP A 60 -5.95 2.93 -17.99
C TRP A 60 -6.91 3.58 -16.97
N HIS A 61 -7.46 4.72 -17.31
CA HIS A 61 -8.43 5.47 -16.49
C HIS A 61 -9.86 4.96 -16.73
N PHE A 62 -10.08 3.63 -16.79
CA PHE A 62 -11.34 3.00 -17.18
C PHE A 62 -11.85 3.40 -18.58
N ARG A 63 -10.93 3.77 -19.48
CA ARG A 63 -11.23 4.16 -20.86
C ARG A 63 -10.48 3.28 -21.84
N ASP A 64 -11.11 2.88 -22.91
CA ASP A 64 -10.48 2.10 -23.97
C ASP A 64 -9.51 2.95 -24.82
N PRO A 65 -8.44 2.35 -25.34
CA PRO A 65 -8.06 0.95 -25.17
C PRO A 65 -7.41 0.66 -23.80
N LYS A 66 -7.77 -0.48 -23.18
CA LYS A 66 -7.16 -0.95 -21.95
C LYS A 66 -5.71 -1.42 -22.22
N VAL A 67 -4.75 -0.84 -21.53
CA VAL A 67 -3.35 -1.32 -21.57
C VAL A 67 -3.21 -2.51 -20.62
N SER A 68 -2.57 -3.59 -21.08
CA SER A 68 -2.39 -4.79 -20.25
C SER A 68 -1.45 -4.55 -19.07
N ILE A 69 -1.69 -5.26 -17.96
CA ILE A 69 -0.82 -5.20 -16.77
C ILE A 69 0.61 -5.63 -17.12
N GLU A 70 0.77 -6.63 -18.01
CA GLU A 70 2.09 -7.06 -18.49
C GLU A 70 2.86 -5.92 -19.16
N THR A 71 2.18 -5.12 -19.97
CA THR A 71 2.80 -3.95 -20.61
C THR A 71 3.22 -2.91 -19.58
N VAL A 72 2.42 -2.67 -18.53
CA VAL A 72 2.79 -1.73 -17.48
C VAL A 72 3.95 -2.24 -16.63
N ILE A 73 4.03 -3.55 -16.37
CA ILE A 73 5.20 -4.17 -15.72
C ILE A 73 6.49 -3.92 -16.53
N ASP A 74 6.44 -4.09 -17.86
CA ASP A 74 7.60 -3.82 -18.72
C ASP A 74 8.00 -2.35 -18.72
N LYS A 75 7.01 -1.44 -18.75
CA LYS A 75 7.25 -0.01 -18.66
C LYS A 75 7.86 0.37 -17.29
N ALA A 76 7.36 -0.19 -16.19
CA ALA A 76 7.90 0.02 -14.85
C ALA A 76 9.39 -0.39 -14.79
N ALA A 77 9.73 -1.55 -15.34
CA ALA A 77 11.11 -2.02 -15.45
C ALA A 77 11.98 -1.06 -16.31
N ALA A 78 11.47 -0.63 -17.46
CA ALA A 78 12.17 0.31 -18.35
C ALA A 78 12.40 1.68 -17.67
N PHE A 79 11.47 2.13 -16.83
CA PHE A 79 11.62 3.36 -16.06
C PHE A 79 12.48 3.19 -14.80
N GLY A 80 12.91 1.98 -14.46
CA GLY A 80 13.75 1.72 -13.28
C GLY A 80 13.05 1.97 -11.96
N VAL A 81 11.73 1.76 -11.87
CA VAL A 81 11.00 1.77 -10.59
C VAL A 81 10.97 0.37 -9.98
N GLU A 82 10.92 0.29 -8.64
CA GLU A 82 11.08 -0.97 -7.94
C GLU A 82 9.78 -1.78 -7.80
N GLY A 83 8.62 -1.15 -8.03
CA GLY A 83 7.34 -1.81 -7.79
C GLY A 83 6.25 -1.48 -8.80
N VAL A 84 5.23 -2.34 -8.80
CA VAL A 84 3.97 -2.13 -9.52
C VAL A 84 2.81 -2.35 -8.56
N ASP A 85 1.90 -1.37 -8.50
CA ASP A 85 0.58 -1.49 -7.90
C ASP A 85 -0.41 -1.93 -8.98
N VAL A 86 -1.02 -3.09 -8.78
CA VAL A 86 -1.89 -3.73 -9.77
C VAL A 86 -3.34 -3.31 -9.52
N LEU A 87 -3.99 -2.72 -10.50
CA LEU A 87 -5.42 -2.46 -10.44
C LEU A 87 -6.21 -3.73 -10.78
N HIS A 88 -6.96 -4.26 -9.83
CA HIS A 88 -7.72 -5.51 -9.98
C HIS A 88 -8.66 -5.48 -11.20
N ARG A 89 -9.42 -4.40 -11.39
CA ARG A 89 -10.35 -4.25 -12.54
C ARG A 89 -9.66 -4.25 -13.91
N GLN A 90 -8.33 -4.09 -13.95
CA GLN A 90 -7.54 -4.14 -15.18
C GLN A 90 -7.12 -5.57 -15.54
N MET A 91 -7.23 -6.51 -14.61
CA MET A 91 -6.91 -7.91 -14.84
C MET A 91 -7.85 -8.53 -15.90
N ASP A 92 -7.29 -9.34 -16.80
CA ASP A 92 -8.06 -10.03 -17.85
C ASP A 92 -8.53 -11.40 -17.36
N ALA A 93 -7.85 -11.99 -16.37
CA ALA A 93 -8.17 -13.29 -15.82
C ALA A 93 -7.64 -13.42 -14.38
N GLU A 94 -8.33 -14.23 -13.57
CA GLU A 94 -8.04 -14.45 -12.16
C GLU A 94 -7.64 -15.91 -11.85
N ASP A 95 -7.53 -16.74 -12.90
CA ASP A 95 -7.09 -18.12 -12.73
C ASP A 95 -5.60 -18.19 -12.34
N LYS A 96 -5.24 -19.27 -11.65
CA LYS A 96 -3.90 -19.46 -11.10
C LYS A 96 -2.77 -19.33 -12.15
N ALA A 97 -2.99 -19.80 -13.37
CA ALA A 97 -1.97 -19.72 -14.42
C ALA A 97 -1.70 -18.27 -14.84
N SER A 98 -2.76 -17.47 -14.96
CA SER A 98 -2.69 -16.04 -15.26
C SER A 98 -2.00 -15.27 -14.14
N LEU A 99 -2.35 -15.52 -12.87
CA LEU A 99 -1.70 -14.90 -11.71
C LEU A 99 -0.20 -15.22 -11.66
N GLN A 100 0.18 -16.50 -11.87
CA GLN A 100 1.58 -16.91 -11.88
C GLN A 100 2.36 -16.32 -13.07
N LYS A 101 1.70 -16.09 -14.19
CA LYS A 101 2.30 -15.42 -15.37
C LYS A 101 2.68 -13.96 -15.03
N LEU A 102 1.79 -13.20 -14.39
CA LEU A 102 2.08 -11.83 -13.95
C LEU A 102 3.22 -11.80 -12.93
N LYS A 103 3.16 -12.66 -11.91
CA LYS A 103 4.22 -12.82 -10.90
C LYS A 103 5.57 -13.10 -11.54
N ARG A 104 5.64 -14.08 -12.46
CA ARG A 104 6.86 -14.43 -13.18
C ARG A 104 7.37 -13.25 -14.02
N ARG A 105 6.46 -12.55 -14.73
CA ARG A 105 6.85 -11.41 -15.56
C ARG A 105 7.49 -10.31 -14.74
N ALA A 106 6.89 -9.94 -13.62
CA ALA A 106 7.45 -8.95 -12.70
C ALA A 106 8.84 -9.37 -12.21
N PHE A 107 8.97 -10.62 -11.75
CA PHE A 107 10.23 -11.13 -11.22
C PHE A 107 11.38 -11.12 -12.24
N VAL A 108 11.14 -11.58 -13.47
CA VAL A 108 12.21 -11.62 -14.50
C VAL A 108 12.58 -10.24 -15.01
N ASN A 109 11.72 -9.25 -14.83
CA ASN A 109 12.00 -7.84 -15.14
C ASN A 109 12.59 -7.07 -13.94
N GLY A 110 12.85 -7.72 -12.81
CA GLY A 110 13.42 -7.09 -11.61
C GLY A 110 12.46 -6.14 -10.88
N VAL A 111 11.14 -6.31 -11.08
CA VAL A 111 10.09 -5.48 -10.48
C VAL A 111 9.30 -6.31 -9.48
N SER A 112 8.92 -5.72 -8.35
CA SER A 112 8.04 -6.35 -7.36
C SER A 112 6.58 -5.97 -7.61
N LEU A 113 5.65 -6.92 -7.51
CA LEU A 113 4.23 -6.57 -7.35
C LEU A 113 4.01 -6.18 -5.89
N VAL A 114 3.65 -4.92 -5.62
CA VAL A 114 3.70 -4.36 -4.25
C VAL A 114 2.34 -4.09 -3.63
N SER A 115 1.31 -3.91 -4.46
CA SER A 115 -0.07 -3.70 -4.02
C SER A 115 -1.04 -4.27 -5.05
N LEU A 116 -2.22 -4.71 -4.57
CA LEU A 116 -3.41 -5.01 -5.37
C LEU A 116 -4.50 -4.01 -5.02
N SER A 117 -4.83 -3.12 -5.94
CA SER A 117 -5.86 -2.09 -5.75
C SER A 117 -7.22 -2.60 -6.16
N ILE A 118 -8.09 -2.88 -5.17
CA ILE A 118 -9.43 -3.43 -5.39
C ILE A 118 -10.52 -2.36 -5.23
N HIS A 119 -11.73 -2.69 -5.68
CA HIS A 119 -12.93 -1.90 -5.42
C HIS A 119 -13.99 -2.80 -4.79
N GLN A 120 -14.47 -2.39 -3.64
CA GLN A 120 -15.58 -3.02 -2.90
C GLN A 120 -16.40 -1.91 -2.24
N ASP A 121 -17.61 -2.24 -1.79
CA ASP A 121 -18.50 -1.32 -1.10
C ASP A 121 -19.04 -1.98 0.19
N PHE A 122 -18.64 -1.43 1.33
CA PHE A 122 -19.11 -1.87 2.64
C PHE A 122 -20.20 -0.96 3.21
N VAL A 123 -20.60 0.10 2.48
CA VAL A 123 -21.61 1.06 2.90
C VAL A 123 -22.93 0.78 2.21
N ASP A 124 -23.55 -0.34 2.55
CA ASP A 124 -24.84 -0.76 2.04
C ASP A 124 -25.73 -1.25 3.21
N PRO A 125 -27.02 -0.85 3.29
CA PRO A 125 -27.92 -1.29 4.35
C PRO A 125 -28.21 -2.80 4.29
N ASP A 126 -28.18 -3.41 3.09
CA ASP A 126 -28.42 -4.83 2.93
C ASP A 126 -27.19 -5.66 3.33
N ALA A 127 -27.38 -6.49 4.36
CA ALA A 127 -26.31 -7.36 4.85
C ALA A 127 -25.84 -8.41 3.81
N ALA A 128 -26.74 -8.87 2.91
CA ALA A 128 -26.37 -9.83 1.88
C ALA A 128 -25.51 -9.17 0.78
N THR A 129 -25.77 -7.93 0.46
CA THR A 129 -24.92 -7.14 -0.45
C THR A 129 -23.54 -6.93 0.17
N ARG A 130 -23.45 -6.49 1.42
CA ARG A 130 -22.16 -6.37 2.13
C ARG A 130 -21.39 -7.70 2.19
N GLN A 131 -22.10 -8.82 2.36
CA GLN A 131 -21.45 -10.14 2.40
C GLN A 131 -20.78 -10.48 1.06
N LYS A 132 -21.37 -10.12 -0.08
CA LYS A 132 -20.73 -10.29 -1.40
C LYS A 132 -19.43 -9.52 -1.52
N ASP A 133 -19.40 -8.28 -1.01
CA ASP A 133 -18.18 -7.47 -1.01
C ASP A 133 -17.12 -7.98 -0.03
N ILE A 134 -17.54 -8.56 1.10
CA ILE A 134 -16.64 -9.28 2.02
C ILE A 134 -16.02 -10.50 1.31
N ASP A 135 -16.84 -11.33 0.66
CA ASP A 135 -16.38 -12.52 -0.06
C ASP A 135 -15.46 -12.16 -1.23
N HIS A 136 -15.78 -11.11 -1.98
CA HIS A 136 -14.93 -10.53 -3.01
C HIS A 136 -13.58 -10.06 -2.45
N THR A 137 -13.60 -9.36 -1.32
CA THR A 137 -12.37 -8.88 -0.67
C THR A 137 -11.48 -10.05 -0.22
N ILE A 138 -12.08 -11.11 0.34
CA ILE A 138 -11.36 -12.34 0.72
C ILE A 138 -10.75 -13.02 -0.51
N HIS A 139 -11.49 -13.11 -1.60
CA HIS A 139 -10.98 -13.64 -2.87
C HIS A 139 -9.78 -12.82 -3.39
N CYS A 140 -9.86 -11.50 -3.33
CA CYS A 140 -8.75 -10.63 -3.72
C CYS A 140 -7.52 -10.78 -2.80
N LEU A 141 -7.72 -11.00 -1.50
CA LEU A 141 -6.62 -11.33 -0.58
C LEU A 141 -5.92 -12.64 -0.97
N GLN A 142 -6.68 -13.66 -1.35
CA GLN A 142 -6.12 -14.91 -1.85
C GLN A 142 -5.31 -14.69 -3.14
N MET A 143 -5.83 -13.93 -4.10
CA MET A 143 -5.10 -13.59 -5.33
C MET A 143 -3.80 -12.82 -5.03
N ALA A 144 -3.85 -11.84 -4.13
CA ALA A 144 -2.67 -11.11 -3.70
C ALA A 144 -1.62 -12.06 -3.11
N HIS A 145 -2.02 -12.97 -2.22
CA HIS A 145 -1.14 -14.01 -1.66
C HIS A 145 -0.52 -14.89 -2.76
N GLU A 146 -1.30 -15.38 -3.72
CA GLU A 146 -0.81 -16.23 -4.82
C GLU A 146 0.19 -15.49 -5.72
N MET A 147 -0.04 -14.20 -5.97
CA MET A 147 0.90 -13.34 -6.71
C MET A 147 2.12 -12.92 -5.87
N GLY A 148 2.10 -13.15 -4.55
CA GLY A 148 3.15 -12.68 -3.63
C GLY A 148 3.08 -11.17 -3.37
N ILE A 149 1.91 -10.56 -3.51
CA ILE A 149 1.64 -9.15 -3.24
C ILE A 149 1.41 -8.97 -1.73
N PRO A 150 2.21 -8.15 -1.04
CA PRO A 150 2.14 -8.03 0.43
C PRO A 150 1.08 -7.03 0.92
N CYS A 151 0.53 -6.21 0.05
CA CYS A 151 -0.41 -5.13 0.41
C CYS A 151 -1.63 -5.14 -0.51
N MET A 152 -2.79 -4.78 0.02
CA MET A 152 -4.02 -4.64 -0.76
C MET A 152 -4.76 -3.37 -0.35
N ARG A 153 -5.08 -2.51 -1.33
CA ARG A 153 -5.90 -1.33 -1.11
C ARG A 153 -7.35 -1.70 -0.82
N LEU A 154 -7.94 -1.05 0.19
CA LEU A 154 -9.37 -1.05 0.48
C LEU A 154 -9.97 0.35 0.33
N ASN A 155 -11.22 0.43 -0.10
CA ASN A 155 -12.09 1.59 0.04
C ASN A 155 -13.10 1.35 1.17
N THR A 156 -13.87 2.37 1.55
CA THR A 156 -15.01 2.18 2.47
C THR A 156 -16.28 1.76 1.73
N GLY A 157 -16.38 2.12 0.47
CA GLY A 157 -17.65 2.22 -0.23
C GLY A 157 -18.31 3.58 -0.04
N ARG A 158 -19.50 3.74 -0.65
CA ARG A 158 -20.25 4.99 -0.71
C ARG A 158 -21.74 4.77 -0.43
N TRP A 159 -22.47 5.84 -0.12
CA TRP A 159 -23.92 5.78 0.04
C TRP A 159 -24.68 5.49 -1.26
N GLY A 160 -24.08 5.75 -2.43
CA GLY A 160 -24.72 5.54 -3.74
C GLY A 160 -25.89 6.49 -3.99
N THR A 161 -25.99 7.58 -3.26
CA THR A 161 -27.09 8.56 -3.38
C THR A 161 -26.84 9.62 -4.42
N THR A 162 -25.63 9.73 -4.96
CA THR A 162 -25.28 10.62 -6.04
C THR A 162 -25.48 9.92 -7.40
N PRO A 163 -26.16 10.54 -8.38
CA PRO A 163 -26.61 9.85 -9.60
C PRO A 163 -25.48 9.45 -10.56
N SER A 164 -24.32 10.11 -10.48
CA SER A 164 -23.16 9.78 -11.33
C SER A 164 -21.83 10.13 -10.65
N PHE A 165 -20.75 9.54 -11.14
CA PHE A 165 -19.40 9.88 -10.66
C PHE A 165 -19.04 11.33 -11.01
N ASP A 166 -19.44 11.84 -12.17
CA ASP A 166 -19.22 13.25 -12.55
C ASP A 166 -19.90 14.21 -11.58
N GLN A 167 -21.13 13.89 -11.14
CA GLN A 167 -21.81 14.70 -10.14
C GLN A 167 -21.09 14.62 -8.79
N LEU A 168 -20.68 13.42 -8.37
CA LEU A 168 -19.91 13.23 -7.13
C LEU A 168 -18.63 14.09 -7.13
N MET A 169 -17.94 14.17 -8.27
CA MET A 169 -16.72 15.00 -8.37
C MET A 169 -17.04 16.50 -8.36
N LYS A 170 -18.14 16.93 -8.98
CA LYS A 170 -18.63 18.32 -8.85
C LYS A 170 -18.95 18.67 -7.40
N ASP A 171 -19.50 17.73 -6.67
CA ASP A 171 -19.82 17.85 -5.23
C ASP A 171 -18.59 17.55 -4.34
N ARG A 172 -17.38 17.50 -4.91
CA ARG A 172 -16.10 17.31 -4.23
C ARG A 172 -16.06 16.03 -3.38
N GLY A 173 -16.67 14.96 -3.90
CA GLY A 173 -16.76 13.67 -3.22
C GLY A 173 -17.73 13.65 -2.04
N ILE A 174 -18.53 14.71 -1.84
CA ILE A 174 -19.55 14.76 -0.80
C ILE A 174 -20.81 14.08 -1.33
N GLU A 175 -21.30 13.12 -0.58
CA GLU A 175 -22.51 12.36 -0.89
C GLU A 175 -23.47 12.37 0.30
N PRO A 176 -24.75 12.67 0.10
CA PRO A 176 -25.73 12.59 1.19
C PRO A 176 -25.81 11.19 1.77
N VAL A 177 -26.03 11.11 3.08
CA VAL A 177 -26.37 9.85 3.74
C VAL A 177 -27.66 9.28 3.14
N LEU A 178 -27.73 7.97 2.97
CA LEU A 178 -28.91 7.30 2.44
C LEU A 178 -30.14 7.59 3.32
N PRO A 179 -31.28 8.01 2.76
CA PRO A 179 -32.49 8.30 3.54
C PRO A 179 -32.90 7.15 4.46
N GLY A 180 -33.21 7.47 5.71
CA GLY A 180 -33.58 6.47 6.73
C GLY A 180 -32.39 5.87 7.49
N HIS A 181 -31.16 6.24 7.16
CA HIS A 181 -29.93 5.80 7.82
C HIS A 181 -29.12 6.95 8.40
N THR A 182 -28.11 6.60 9.18
CA THR A 182 -27.18 7.52 9.81
C THR A 182 -25.74 7.24 9.36
N GLU A 183 -24.88 8.24 9.46
CA GLU A 183 -23.46 8.07 9.17
C GLU A 183 -22.81 7.04 10.11
N ASP A 184 -23.23 6.97 11.37
CA ASP A 184 -22.77 5.99 12.34
C ASP A 184 -23.10 4.54 11.93
N GLU A 185 -24.25 4.30 11.31
CA GLU A 185 -24.58 2.98 10.74
C GLU A 185 -23.62 2.62 9.60
N GLY A 186 -23.31 3.56 8.70
CA GLY A 186 -22.34 3.34 7.64
C GLY A 186 -20.96 2.99 8.19
N PHE A 187 -20.47 3.70 9.19
CA PHE A 187 -19.22 3.38 9.87
C PHE A 187 -19.27 1.99 10.51
N LYS A 188 -20.37 1.66 11.18
CA LYS A 188 -20.54 0.33 11.78
C LYS A 188 -20.47 -0.77 10.73
N TRP A 189 -21.17 -0.63 9.61
CA TRP A 189 -21.15 -1.64 8.52
C TRP A 189 -19.77 -1.82 7.94
N CYS A 190 -19.05 -0.72 7.69
CA CYS A 190 -17.69 -0.76 7.17
C CYS A 190 -16.73 -1.44 8.16
N ILE A 191 -16.76 -1.06 9.43
CA ILE A 191 -15.92 -1.64 10.49
C ILE A 191 -16.21 -3.14 10.67
N ASP A 192 -17.49 -3.53 10.76
CA ASP A 192 -17.90 -4.93 10.90
C ASP A 192 -17.44 -5.77 9.68
N SER A 193 -17.50 -5.20 8.47
CA SER A 193 -17.06 -5.87 7.24
C SER A 193 -15.54 -6.08 7.23
N ILE A 194 -14.77 -5.04 7.57
CA ILE A 194 -13.30 -5.14 7.68
C ILE A 194 -12.90 -6.17 8.75
N GLN A 195 -13.58 -6.19 9.90
CA GLN A 195 -13.30 -7.16 10.97
C GLN A 195 -13.57 -8.62 10.53
N LYS A 196 -14.53 -8.85 9.64
CA LYS A 196 -14.78 -10.19 9.06
C LYS A 196 -13.71 -10.62 8.06
N VAL A 197 -13.13 -9.67 7.32
CA VAL A 197 -12.05 -9.91 6.35
C VAL A 197 -10.70 -10.11 7.04
N LEU A 198 -10.48 -9.44 8.17
CA LEU A 198 -9.20 -9.35 8.85
C LEU A 198 -8.50 -10.69 9.13
N PRO A 199 -9.20 -11.77 9.61
CA PRO A 199 -8.55 -13.06 9.82
C PRO A 199 -7.94 -13.66 8.55
N LYS A 200 -8.52 -13.38 7.37
CA LYS A 200 -7.96 -13.82 6.09
C LYS A 200 -6.79 -12.97 5.63
N ALA A 201 -6.78 -11.68 5.92
CA ALA A 201 -5.62 -10.83 5.68
C ALA A 201 -4.41 -11.33 6.48
N GLU A 202 -4.60 -11.68 7.76
CA GLU A 202 -3.57 -12.25 8.62
C GLU A 202 -3.12 -13.64 8.13
N GLU A 203 -4.05 -14.53 7.79
CA GLU A 203 -3.76 -15.89 7.29
C GLU A 203 -2.93 -15.85 5.99
N TYR A 204 -3.25 -14.95 5.07
CA TYR A 204 -2.56 -14.82 3.80
C TYR A 204 -1.31 -13.94 3.87
N GLY A 205 -1.08 -13.24 4.98
CA GLY A 205 0.05 -12.32 5.15
C GLY A 205 -0.04 -11.09 4.23
N VAL A 206 -1.26 -10.59 3.97
CA VAL A 206 -1.52 -9.44 3.13
C VAL A 206 -2.03 -8.28 3.98
N LEU A 207 -1.27 -7.19 4.04
CA LEU A 207 -1.62 -5.98 4.77
C LEU A 207 -2.72 -5.22 4.02
N MET A 208 -3.85 -5.00 4.65
CA MET A 208 -4.90 -4.13 4.11
C MET A 208 -4.55 -2.67 4.32
N ALA A 209 -4.66 -1.85 3.28
CA ALA A 209 -4.38 -0.42 3.29
C ALA A 209 -5.66 0.35 2.93
N LEU A 210 -6.32 0.92 3.93
CA LEU A 210 -7.55 1.70 3.77
C LEU A 210 -7.21 3.06 3.17
N GLU A 211 -7.76 3.35 1.99
CA GLU A 211 -7.52 4.58 1.26
C GLU A 211 -8.38 5.74 1.77
N ASN A 212 -7.82 6.94 1.83
CA ASN A 212 -8.60 8.18 1.89
C ASN A 212 -9.25 8.41 0.52
N HIS A 213 -10.45 7.88 0.37
CA HIS A 213 -11.24 7.88 -0.86
C HIS A 213 -12.67 8.35 -0.60
N TRP A 214 -13.48 8.49 -1.65
CA TRP A 214 -14.90 8.88 -1.54
C TRP A 214 -15.66 7.96 -0.58
N GLY A 215 -16.69 8.50 0.07
CA GLY A 215 -17.42 7.81 1.13
C GLY A 215 -16.91 8.17 2.52
N LEU A 216 -16.88 7.21 3.45
CA LEU A 216 -16.58 7.47 4.87
C LEU A 216 -15.13 7.90 5.13
N ALA A 217 -14.18 7.52 4.27
CA ALA A 217 -12.77 7.91 4.35
C ALA A 217 -12.43 9.18 3.56
N ARG A 218 -13.43 9.94 3.10
CA ARG A 218 -13.23 11.23 2.43
C ARG A 218 -12.56 12.27 3.35
N THR A 219 -12.68 12.11 4.65
CA THR A 219 -11.99 12.94 5.63
C THR A 219 -10.96 12.13 6.42
N PRO A 220 -9.88 12.75 6.90
CA PRO A 220 -8.90 12.05 7.73
C PRO A 220 -9.52 11.51 9.02
N GLU A 221 -10.49 12.22 9.62
CA GLU A 221 -11.21 11.78 10.81
C GLU A 221 -11.99 10.49 10.54
N GLY A 222 -12.67 10.40 9.40
CA GLY A 222 -13.41 9.21 9.00
C GLY A 222 -12.49 8.00 8.79
N GLN A 223 -11.37 8.18 8.07
CA GLN A 223 -10.38 7.13 7.88
C GLN A 223 -9.78 6.67 9.23
N LEU A 224 -9.36 7.60 10.08
CA LEU A 224 -8.78 7.30 11.38
C LEU A 224 -9.80 6.64 12.32
N ARG A 225 -11.07 7.04 12.29
CA ARG A 225 -12.14 6.39 13.05
C ARG A 225 -12.22 4.89 12.78
N ILE A 226 -12.12 4.48 11.51
CA ILE A 226 -12.16 3.07 11.12
C ILE A 226 -10.88 2.35 11.61
N LEU A 227 -9.71 2.94 11.36
CA LEU A 227 -8.42 2.36 11.77
C LEU A 227 -8.33 2.20 13.29
N ASP A 228 -8.86 3.17 14.06
CA ASP A 228 -8.83 3.14 15.53
C ASP A 228 -9.85 2.17 16.12
N ALA A 229 -10.94 1.89 15.40
CA ALA A 229 -11.93 0.90 15.83
C ALA A 229 -11.43 -0.55 15.60
N VAL A 230 -10.73 -0.80 14.50
CA VAL A 230 -10.23 -2.15 14.14
C VAL A 230 -8.95 -2.52 14.89
N LYS A 231 -8.00 -1.58 15.05
CA LYS A 231 -6.73 -1.74 15.82
C LYS A 231 -5.96 -3.01 15.52
N SER A 232 -5.68 -3.26 14.26
CA SER A 232 -4.92 -4.45 13.83
C SER A 232 -3.60 -4.07 13.17
N PRO A 233 -2.52 -4.87 13.33
CA PRO A 233 -1.31 -4.72 12.53
C PRO A 233 -1.51 -5.05 11.05
N TRP A 234 -2.62 -5.69 10.69
CA TRP A 234 -2.98 -6.05 9.32
C TRP A 234 -3.89 -5.01 8.64
N LEU A 235 -4.07 -3.83 9.26
CA LEU A 235 -4.79 -2.70 8.69
C LEU A 235 -4.04 -1.41 8.95
N GLY A 236 -3.69 -0.68 7.88
CA GLY A 236 -3.09 0.65 7.94
C GLY A 236 -3.76 1.63 6.99
N ALA A 237 -3.28 2.88 6.96
CA ALA A 237 -3.74 3.87 6.00
C ALA A 237 -3.01 3.71 4.65
N LEU A 238 -3.74 3.73 3.55
CA LEU A 238 -3.22 4.14 2.27
C LEU A 238 -3.40 5.65 2.17
N MET A 239 -2.31 6.37 1.94
CA MET A 239 -2.32 7.81 1.69
C MET A 239 -2.39 8.04 0.18
N ASP A 240 -3.56 8.39 -0.34
CA ASP A 240 -3.68 8.99 -1.66
C ASP A 240 -3.47 10.51 -1.54
N THR A 241 -2.52 11.05 -2.27
CA THR A 241 -2.11 12.46 -2.14
C THR A 241 -3.10 13.43 -2.77
N GLY A 242 -3.99 12.96 -3.65
CA GLY A 242 -4.91 13.78 -4.43
C GLY A 242 -6.38 13.65 -4.05
N ASN A 243 -6.77 12.75 -3.13
CA ASN A 243 -8.18 12.54 -2.82
C ASN A 243 -8.74 13.49 -1.75
N PHE A 244 -7.90 14.28 -1.08
CA PHE A 244 -8.36 15.39 -0.26
C PHE A 244 -8.46 16.65 -1.14
N LEU A 245 -9.66 16.97 -1.64
CA LEU A 245 -9.90 18.00 -2.65
C LEU A 245 -9.82 19.45 -2.14
N GLU A 246 -9.75 19.65 -0.85
CA GLU A 246 -9.40 20.92 -0.21
C GLU A 246 -7.90 20.95 0.09
N ASP A 247 -7.37 21.92 0.87
CA ASP A 247 -5.96 21.89 1.27
C ASP A 247 -5.58 20.50 1.81
N PRO A 248 -4.79 19.70 1.07
CA PRO A 248 -4.54 18.31 1.42
C PRO A 248 -3.53 18.16 2.57
N TYR A 249 -2.61 19.10 2.73
CA TYR A 249 -1.43 18.90 3.56
C TYR A 249 -1.72 18.67 5.05
N PRO A 250 -2.58 19.47 5.73
CA PRO A 250 -2.94 19.20 7.11
C PRO A 250 -3.60 17.84 7.28
N LYS A 251 -4.40 17.42 6.28
CA LYS A 251 -5.10 16.13 6.28
C LYS A 251 -4.13 14.97 6.08
N LEU A 252 -3.16 15.12 5.18
CA LEU A 252 -2.08 14.16 4.97
C LEU A 252 -1.20 14.02 6.23
N GLU A 253 -0.90 15.14 6.92
CA GLU A 253 -0.18 15.12 8.20
C GLU A 253 -0.92 14.30 9.28
N MET A 254 -2.26 14.37 9.33
CA MET A 254 -3.05 13.62 10.30
C MET A 254 -2.97 12.10 10.08
N ILE A 255 -3.01 11.64 8.82
CA ILE A 255 -3.00 10.20 8.52
C ILE A 255 -1.59 9.62 8.38
N ALA A 256 -0.56 10.46 8.20
CA ALA A 256 0.82 10.02 7.96
C ALA A 256 1.34 9.01 9.00
N PRO A 257 1.09 9.14 10.32
CA PRO A 257 1.57 8.17 11.31
C PRO A 257 1.01 6.75 11.15
N ARG A 258 -0.10 6.60 10.43
CA ARG A 258 -0.77 5.32 10.18
C ARG A 258 -0.54 4.81 8.76
N THR A 259 0.21 5.57 7.92
CA THR A 259 0.41 5.27 6.50
C THR A 259 1.34 4.08 6.30
N VAL A 260 0.88 3.11 5.53
CA VAL A 260 1.62 1.89 5.15
C VAL A 260 1.89 1.81 3.65
N PHE A 261 1.13 2.53 2.84
CA PHE A 261 1.28 2.64 1.39
C PHE A 261 0.88 4.04 0.92
N VAL A 262 1.49 4.53 -0.16
CA VAL A 262 1.19 5.85 -0.73
C VAL A 262 0.88 5.73 -2.21
N GLN A 263 -0.23 6.35 -2.64
CA GLN A 263 -0.53 6.64 -4.05
C GLN A 263 -0.28 8.12 -4.31
N ALA A 264 0.59 8.40 -5.26
CA ALA A 264 1.02 9.75 -5.62
C ALA A 264 0.35 10.18 -6.92
N LYS A 265 -0.70 11.00 -6.82
CA LYS A 265 -1.44 11.49 -7.99
C LYS A 265 -0.70 12.60 -8.72
N THR A 266 -0.72 12.54 -10.05
CA THR A 266 -0.22 13.60 -10.93
C THR A 266 -1.21 13.87 -12.05
N TYR A 267 -1.24 15.14 -12.55
CA TYR A 267 -2.33 15.63 -13.39
C TYR A 267 -1.83 16.38 -14.62
N GLN A 268 -0.75 15.93 -15.26
CA GLN A 268 -0.24 16.60 -16.47
C GLN A 268 -1.29 16.65 -17.57
N GLY A 269 -1.44 17.82 -18.20
CA GLY A 269 -2.50 18.08 -19.19
C GLY A 269 -3.87 18.37 -18.58
N GLY A 270 -3.95 18.60 -17.26
CA GLY A 270 -5.19 18.70 -16.48
C GLY A 270 -5.67 17.33 -16.00
N GLY A 271 -6.52 17.30 -14.99
CA GLY A 271 -7.06 16.05 -14.44
C GLY A 271 -8.25 15.52 -15.22
N GLU A 272 -8.53 14.24 -15.11
CA GLU A 272 -9.70 13.59 -15.72
C GLU A 272 -11.01 14.13 -15.14
N TRP A 273 -11.06 14.34 -13.83
CA TRP A 273 -12.22 14.89 -13.12
C TRP A 273 -11.88 16.18 -12.37
N TYR A 274 -10.68 16.25 -11.79
CA TYR A 274 -10.13 17.41 -11.07
C TYR A 274 -8.61 17.39 -11.20
N ALA A 275 -7.96 18.48 -10.84
CA ALA A 275 -6.51 18.55 -10.73
C ALA A 275 -6.14 19.35 -9.49
N LEU A 276 -5.13 18.88 -8.78
CA LEU A 276 -4.52 19.59 -7.65
C LEU A 276 -3.07 19.93 -7.99
N ASP A 277 -2.63 21.10 -7.57
CA ASP A 277 -1.20 21.47 -7.60
C ASP A 277 -0.54 20.93 -6.33
N LEU A 278 0.07 19.75 -6.44
CA LEU A 278 0.62 19.02 -5.31
C LEU A 278 2.14 19.29 -5.18
N ASP A 279 2.52 19.92 -4.06
CA ASP A 279 3.93 20.07 -3.67
C ASP A 279 4.49 18.77 -3.10
N TYR A 280 5.12 17.96 -3.93
CA TYR A 280 5.71 16.69 -3.53
C TYR A 280 6.94 16.84 -2.61
N ALA A 281 7.62 17.98 -2.59
CA ALA A 281 8.68 18.23 -1.61
C ALA A 281 8.08 18.35 -0.19
N ARG A 282 6.95 19.04 -0.06
CA ARG A 282 6.17 19.11 1.19
C ARG A 282 5.61 17.76 1.62
N ILE A 283 5.03 16.99 0.70
CA ILE A 283 4.53 15.63 0.96
C ILE A 283 5.67 14.72 1.43
N ALA A 284 6.83 14.77 0.77
CA ALA A 284 8.00 14.01 1.18
C ALA A 284 8.49 14.39 2.59
N ALA A 285 8.41 15.67 2.97
CA ALA A 285 8.75 16.13 4.32
C ALA A 285 7.77 15.56 5.36
N ILE A 286 6.46 15.52 5.06
CA ILE A 286 5.43 14.92 5.91
C ILE A 286 5.76 13.44 6.17
N LEU A 287 6.03 12.68 5.12
CA LEU A 287 6.34 11.24 5.21
C LEU A 287 7.66 10.98 5.96
N ARG A 288 8.71 11.78 5.71
CA ARG A 288 9.99 11.67 6.44
C ARG A 288 9.84 11.96 7.94
N LYS A 289 8.99 12.92 8.30
CA LYS A 289 8.73 13.28 9.70
C LYS A 289 8.21 12.10 10.53
N VAL A 290 7.46 11.19 9.92
CA VAL A 290 6.94 9.99 10.57
C VAL A 290 7.81 8.74 10.33
N GLY A 291 8.95 8.88 9.66
CA GLY A 291 9.87 7.77 9.37
C GLY A 291 9.35 6.80 8.31
N TYR A 292 8.48 7.26 7.40
CA TYR A 292 7.98 6.41 6.32
C TYR A 292 9.12 6.02 5.36
N HIS A 293 9.20 4.73 5.03
CA HIS A 293 10.21 4.14 4.13
C HIS A 293 9.63 3.03 3.24
N GLY A 294 8.32 3.09 3.02
CA GLY A 294 7.58 2.18 2.15
C GLY A 294 7.62 2.58 0.68
N TYR A 295 6.61 2.13 -0.06
CA TYR A 295 6.43 2.45 -1.47
C TYR A 295 5.56 3.69 -1.68
N VAL A 296 5.95 4.49 -2.67
CA VAL A 296 5.15 5.57 -3.25
C VAL A 296 4.86 5.17 -4.69
N ALA A 297 3.62 4.77 -4.96
CA ALA A 297 3.17 4.37 -6.28
C ALA A 297 2.64 5.60 -7.04
N LEU A 298 3.23 5.90 -8.20
CA LEU A 298 2.68 6.91 -9.09
C LEU A 298 1.31 6.47 -9.59
N GLU A 299 0.32 7.32 -9.38
CA GLU A 299 -1.02 7.20 -9.96
C GLU A 299 -1.28 8.43 -10.83
N PHE A 300 -0.87 8.34 -12.11
CA PHE A 300 -1.12 9.40 -13.08
C PHE A 300 -2.61 9.42 -13.44
N GLU A 301 -3.25 10.57 -13.28
CA GLU A 301 -4.69 10.79 -13.54
C GLU A 301 -4.90 12.03 -14.43
N GLY A 302 -3.93 12.32 -15.28
CA GLY A 302 -3.97 13.47 -16.19
C GLY A 302 -4.44 13.11 -17.60
N LYS A 303 -4.71 14.17 -18.37
CA LYS A 303 -5.16 14.08 -19.78
C LYS A 303 -4.03 14.05 -20.80
N ALA A 304 -2.79 14.28 -20.37
CA ALA A 304 -1.64 14.18 -21.25
C ALA A 304 -1.40 12.71 -21.67
N ASN A 305 -0.63 12.53 -22.75
CA ASN A 305 -0.21 11.19 -23.16
C ASN A 305 0.57 10.50 -22.02
N PRO A 306 0.11 9.35 -21.51
CA PRO A 306 0.77 8.66 -20.39
C PRO A 306 2.20 8.22 -20.72
N ASP A 307 2.55 7.97 -22.00
CA ASP A 307 3.91 7.61 -22.39
C ASP A 307 4.92 8.76 -22.21
N GLU A 308 4.46 10.00 -22.13
CA GLU A 308 5.26 11.18 -21.85
C GLU A 308 5.11 11.65 -20.39
N ALA A 309 3.89 11.60 -19.88
CA ALA A 309 3.55 12.14 -18.58
C ALA A 309 4.03 11.25 -17.41
N VAL A 310 3.94 9.92 -17.56
CA VAL A 310 4.38 8.98 -16.51
C VAL A 310 5.88 9.08 -16.24
N PRO A 311 6.79 8.99 -17.23
CA PRO A 311 8.22 9.15 -16.95
C PRO A 311 8.55 10.53 -16.37
N SER A 312 7.95 11.61 -16.86
CA SER A 312 8.15 12.96 -16.32
C SER A 312 7.66 13.07 -14.85
N SER A 313 6.52 12.44 -14.51
CA SER A 313 6.01 12.37 -13.14
C SER A 313 6.93 11.56 -12.23
N LEU A 314 7.45 10.44 -12.70
CA LEU A 314 8.42 9.62 -11.96
C LEU A 314 9.70 10.41 -11.67
N ASP A 315 10.20 11.18 -12.62
CA ASP A 315 11.39 12.02 -12.41
C ASP A 315 11.14 13.12 -11.37
N MET A 316 9.95 13.70 -11.34
CA MET A 316 9.56 14.65 -10.30
C MET A 316 9.51 13.96 -8.92
N LEU A 317 8.91 12.77 -8.82
CA LEU A 317 8.84 12.01 -7.58
C LEU A 317 10.24 11.57 -7.10
N ARG A 318 11.13 11.14 -8.00
CA ARG A 318 12.55 10.85 -7.66
C ARG A 318 13.22 12.03 -6.99
N ARG A 319 13.11 13.23 -7.57
CA ARG A 319 13.67 14.44 -6.97
C ARG A 319 13.10 14.76 -5.59
N ALA A 320 11.78 14.60 -5.43
CA ALA A 320 11.11 14.91 -4.16
C ALA A 320 11.44 13.92 -3.04
N PHE A 321 11.46 12.63 -3.36
CA PHE A 321 11.64 11.57 -2.37
C PHE A 321 13.10 11.12 -2.20
N GLY A 322 14.00 11.48 -3.12
CA GLY A 322 15.40 11.03 -3.11
C GLY A 322 15.49 9.52 -3.43
N ALA A 323 14.65 9.05 -4.33
CA ALA A 323 14.48 7.64 -4.69
C ALA A 323 15.28 7.28 -5.95
#